data_da168b9c504e50e0ec6a67309f763b49
#
_entry.id   da168b9c504e50e0ec6a67309f763b49
#
_cell.length_a   1.000
_cell.length_b   1.000
_cell.length_c   1.000
_cell.angle_alpha   90.00
_cell.angle_beta   90.00
_cell.angle_gamma   90.00
#
_symmetry.space_group_name_H-M   'P 1'
#
loop_
_entity.id
_entity.type
_entity.pdbx_description
1 polymer ?
#
loop_
_entity_poly.entity_id
_entity_poly.type
_entity_poly.pdbx_seq_one_letter_code
_entity_poly.pdbx_strand_id
1 'polypeptide(L)'
;MVTEEVVLVDDAGRKLGTQAKSTVHTTTTPLHLAFSCYVFNSKDEVLVTERAHHKSTWPGVTTNSCCGHPGPGENLGDAVLRRLSQELGIEAGGVRLLLPDFRYRAVMENGIVENELCPVFGVVYDGPAPKPNPEEVSRADWVPWQQFSRLVAEGGAVSPWCREQMERLHELGESPARWPAGDPDALPIVVRDPQQWQPTLSSE
;
A
#
# COMPACT_ATOMS: atom_id res chain seq x y z
N MET A 1 20.16 13.37 -6.48
CA MET A 1 19.23 12.37 -5.92
C MET A 1 17.83 12.92 -6.13
N VAL A 2 16.96 12.21 -6.82
CA VAL A 2 15.56 12.65 -6.98
C VAL A 2 14.88 12.47 -5.61
N THR A 3 14.37 13.57 -5.05
CA THR A 3 13.62 13.51 -3.78
C THR A 3 12.26 12.85 -4.04
N GLU A 4 11.97 11.75 -3.36
CA GLU A 4 10.63 11.14 -3.43
C GLU A 4 9.61 12.09 -2.81
N GLU A 5 8.53 12.37 -3.53
CA GLU A 5 7.41 13.20 -3.08
C GLU A 5 6.14 12.36 -2.94
N VAL A 6 5.28 12.79 -2.02
CA VAL A 6 3.92 12.26 -1.86
C VAL A 6 2.91 13.31 -2.31
N VAL A 7 1.76 12.87 -2.78
CA VAL A 7 0.67 13.75 -3.24
C VAL A 7 -0.27 14.04 -2.07
N LEU A 8 -0.33 15.30 -1.65
CA LEU A 8 -1.27 15.77 -0.63
C LEU A 8 -2.66 15.91 -1.21
N VAL A 9 -3.67 15.48 -0.45
CA VAL A 9 -5.07 15.49 -0.89
C VAL A 9 -6.01 16.01 0.19
N ASP A 10 -7.20 16.46 -0.23
CA ASP A 10 -8.31 16.75 0.67
C ASP A 10 -9.14 15.50 0.97
N ASP A 11 -10.17 15.62 1.84
CA ASP A 11 -11.07 14.52 2.20
C ASP A 11 -11.87 13.95 1.02
N ALA A 12 -12.02 14.70 -0.06
CA ALA A 12 -12.64 14.24 -1.31
C ALA A 12 -11.62 13.61 -2.28
N GLY A 13 -10.35 13.54 -1.90
CA GLY A 13 -9.27 13.02 -2.73
C GLY A 13 -8.83 13.95 -3.86
N ARG A 14 -9.03 15.28 -3.74
CA ARG A 14 -8.51 16.27 -4.69
C ARG A 14 -7.09 16.64 -4.32
N LYS A 15 -6.24 16.85 -5.31
CA LYS A 15 -4.84 17.26 -5.09
C LYS A 15 -4.76 18.64 -4.44
N LEU A 16 -4.02 18.75 -3.34
CA LEU A 16 -3.68 20.00 -2.66
C LEU A 16 -2.25 20.47 -2.97
N GLY A 17 -1.35 19.54 -3.31
CA GLY A 17 0.06 19.80 -3.54
C GLY A 17 0.91 18.55 -3.41
N THR A 18 2.19 18.74 -3.15
CA THR A 18 3.15 17.65 -2.88
C THR A 18 4.01 17.99 -1.67
N GLN A 19 4.60 16.98 -1.05
CA GLN A 19 5.57 17.13 0.04
C GLN A 19 6.62 16.04 -0.07
N ALA A 20 7.85 16.37 0.34
CA ALA A 20 8.92 15.38 0.40
C ALA A 20 8.55 14.23 1.34
N LYS A 21 8.64 12.98 0.86
CA LYS A 21 8.33 11.77 1.63
C LYS A 21 9.12 11.68 2.94
N SER A 22 10.37 12.16 2.92
CA SER A 22 11.25 12.15 4.10
C SER A 22 10.76 13.04 5.26
N THR A 23 9.82 13.95 5.02
CA THR A 23 9.33 14.92 6.01
C THR A 23 7.82 14.92 6.19
N VAL A 24 7.07 14.09 5.48
CA VAL A 24 5.60 14.10 5.53
C VAL A 24 5.07 13.51 6.84
N HIS A 25 5.69 12.44 7.36
CA HIS A 25 5.23 11.75 8.56
C HIS A 25 5.70 12.47 9.83
N THR A 26 4.77 13.08 10.52
CA THR A 26 4.97 13.86 11.75
C THR A 26 3.86 13.54 12.75
N THR A 27 3.75 14.29 13.83
CA THR A 27 2.60 14.20 14.76
C THR A 27 1.31 14.81 14.18
N THR A 28 1.43 15.54 13.06
CA THR A 28 0.31 16.20 12.35
C THR A 28 0.37 15.93 10.85
N THR A 29 0.66 14.68 10.48
CA THR A 29 0.77 14.22 9.08
C THR A 29 -0.47 14.60 8.27
N PRO A 30 -0.30 15.39 7.19
CA PRO A 30 -1.40 15.73 6.30
C PRO A 30 -1.93 14.50 5.58
N LEU A 31 -3.20 14.54 5.16
CA LEU A 31 -3.77 13.48 4.34
C LEU A 31 -3.05 13.44 2.99
N HIS A 32 -2.58 12.26 2.61
CA HIS A 32 -1.85 12.07 1.36
C HIS A 32 -2.21 10.75 0.69
N LEU A 33 -1.88 10.64 -0.58
CA LEU A 33 -2.16 9.47 -1.40
C LEU A 33 -1.11 8.39 -1.17
N ALA A 34 -1.57 7.17 -0.96
CA ALA A 34 -0.77 5.97 -0.82
C ALA A 34 -1.43 4.80 -1.53
N PHE A 35 -0.86 3.62 -1.43
CA PHE A 35 -1.48 2.35 -1.79
C PHE A 35 -0.99 1.22 -0.90
N SER A 36 -1.80 0.16 -0.81
CA SER A 36 -1.40 -1.14 -0.28
C SER A 36 -1.56 -2.22 -1.33
N CYS A 37 -0.73 -3.25 -1.27
CA CYS A 37 -0.77 -4.38 -2.17
C CYS A 37 -0.69 -5.70 -1.39
N TYR A 38 -1.51 -6.67 -1.81
CA TYR A 38 -1.44 -8.07 -1.39
C TYR A 38 -1.01 -8.91 -2.58
N VAL A 39 0.07 -9.65 -2.45
CA VAL A 39 0.57 -10.57 -3.47
C VAL A 39 0.12 -11.97 -3.10
N PHE A 40 -0.57 -12.63 -4.01
CA PHE A 40 -1.05 -14.01 -3.88
C PHE A 40 -0.33 -14.91 -4.88
N ASN A 41 -0.29 -16.20 -4.59
CA ASN A 41 0.16 -17.21 -5.54
C ASN A 41 -0.96 -18.19 -5.89
N SER A 42 -0.72 -19.09 -6.83
CA SER A 42 -1.67 -20.11 -7.27
C SER A 42 -1.98 -21.20 -6.22
N LYS A 43 -1.31 -21.17 -5.05
CA LYS A 43 -1.54 -22.08 -3.93
C LYS A 43 -2.43 -21.48 -2.85
N ASP A 44 -3.11 -20.37 -3.13
CA ASP A 44 -3.90 -19.60 -2.15
C ASP A 44 -3.06 -19.11 -0.94
N GLU A 45 -1.77 -18.81 -1.16
CA GLU A 45 -0.92 -18.18 -0.17
C GLU A 45 -0.81 -16.68 -0.44
N VAL A 46 -0.70 -15.88 0.61
CA VAL A 46 -0.39 -14.45 0.56
C VAL A 46 1.05 -14.23 1.01
N LEU A 47 1.75 -13.33 0.33
CA LEU A 47 3.09 -12.90 0.76
C LEU A 47 2.95 -11.89 1.88
N VAL A 48 3.33 -12.28 3.08
CA VAL A 48 3.34 -11.45 4.29
C VAL A 48 4.75 -10.93 4.51
N THR A 49 4.88 -9.65 4.82
CA THR A 49 6.18 -9.01 5.05
C THR A 49 6.33 -8.51 6.48
N GLU A 50 7.56 -8.38 6.92
CA GLU A 50 7.95 -7.66 8.12
C GLU A 50 8.77 -6.45 7.71
N ARG A 51 8.38 -5.27 8.18
CA ARG A 51 9.07 -4.02 7.85
C ARG A 51 10.48 -4.01 8.43
N ALA A 52 11.43 -3.42 7.73
CA ALA A 52 12.79 -3.30 8.24
C ALA A 52 12.82 -2.56 9.59
N HIS A 53 13.66 -3.02 10.52
CA HIS A 53 13.71 -2.54 11.90
C HIS A 53 14.21 -1.09 12.04
N HIS A 54 14.81 -0.54 11.02
CA HIS A 54 15.30 0.86 11.01
C HIS A 54 14.33 1.85 10.35
N LYS A 55 13.16 1.39 9.91
CA LYS A 55 12.13 2.28 9.35
C LYS A 55 11.64 3.28 10.41
N SER A 56 11.42 4.52 9.99
CA SER A 56 10.91 5.59 10.86
C SER A 56 9.47 5.37 11.31
N THR A 57 8.67 4.65 10.51
CA THR A 57 7.28 4.32 10.81
C THR A 57 7.11 2.81 10.91
N TRP A 58 6.50 2.34 12.00
CA TRP A 58 6.21 0.93 12.30
C TRP A 58 7.37 -0.03 12.00
N PRO A 59 8.58 0.18 12.60
CA PRO A 59 9.72 -0.73 12.44
C PRO A 59 9.40 -2.13 12.96
N GLY A 60 9.81 -3.17 12.22
CA GLY A 60 9.67 -4.58 12.61
C GLY A 60 8.23 -5.10 12.67
N VAL A 61 7.24 -4.35 12.18
CA VAL A 61 5.84 -4.78 12.22
C VAL A 61 5.53 -5.69 11.03
N THR A 62 4.84 -6.80 11.30
CA THR A 62 4.27 -7.67 10.28
C THR A 62 3.13 -6.95 9.55
N THR A 63 3.07 -7.05 8.23
CA THR A 63 2.08 -6.36 7.41
C THR A 63 1.77 -7.11 6.12
N ASN A 64 0.90 -6.53 5.27
CA ASN A 64 0.65 -6.97 3.90
C ASN A 64 1.92 -6.98 3.05
N SER A 65 1.81 -7.37 1.79
CA SER A 65 2.99 -7.62 0.94
C SER A 65 3.83 -6.38 0.66
N CYS A 66 3.18 -5.27 0.33
CA CYS A 66 3.86 -4.03 -0.02
C CYS A 66 2.95 -2.82 0.20
N CYS A 67 3.52 -1.70 0.62
CA CYS A 67 2.85 -0.40 0.68
C CYS A 67 3.75 0.67 0.05
N GLY A 68 3.16 1.76 -0.41
CA GLY A 68 3.95 2.85 -0.95
C GLY A 68 3.14 4.05 -1.35
N HIS A 69 3.83 5.03 -1.90
CA HIS A 69 3.24 6.27 -2.37
C HIS A 69 3.49 6.39 -3.88
N PRO A 70 2.47 6.72 -4.67
CA PRO A 70 2.68 7.11 -6.04
C PRO A 70 3.36 8.46 -6.07
N GLY A 71 4.30 8.64 -6.98
CA GLY A 71 4.86 9.96 -7.27
C GLY A 71 3.84 10.87 -7.96
N PRO A 72 4.08 12.20 -7.98
CA PRO A 72 3.24 13.12 -8.73
C PRO A 72 3.15 12.73 -10.22
N GLY A 73 1.93 12.46 -10.70
CA GLY A 73 1.68 12.02 -12.08
C GLY A 73 1.92 10.54 -12.37
N GLU A 74 2.33 9.74 -11.39
CA GLU A 74 2.54 8.30 -11.54
C GLU A 74 1.21 7.54 -11.43
N ASN A 75 0.92 6.63 -12.37
CA ASN A 75 -0.24 5.74 -12.28
C ASN A 75 -0.12 4.84 -11.05
N LEU A 76 -1.25 4.61 -10.33
CA LEU A 76 -1.25 3.77 -9.12
C LEU A 76 -0.77 2.35 -9.38
N GLY A 77 -1.19 1.73 -10.48
CA GLY A 77 -0.77 0.39 -10.86
C GLY A 77 0.74 0.32 -11.13
N ASP A 78 1.29 1.31 -11.82
CA ASP A 78 2.73 1.41 -12.09
C ASP A 78 3.52 1.63 -10.79
N ALA A 79 2.99 2.45 -9.87
CA ALA A 79 3.59 2.65 -8.55
C ALA A 79 3.63 1.35 -7.73
N VAL A 80 2.55 0.56 -7.76
CA VAL A 80 2.50 -0.77 -7.11
C VAL A 80 3.58 -1.68 -7.69
N LEU A 81 3.65 -1.82 -9.02
CA LEU A 81 4.64 -2.68 -9.69
C LEU A 81 6.07 -2.22 -9.41
N ARG A 82 6.33 -0.93 -9.47
CA ARG A 82 7.64 -0.34 -9.13
C ARG A 82 8.06 -0.68 -7.70
N ARG A 83 7.17 -0.55 -6.73
CA ARG A 83 7.49 -0.85 -5.32
C ARG A 83 7.69 -2.34 -5.09
N LEU A 84 6.89 -3.21 -5.72
CA LEU A 84 7.08 -4.66 -5.65
C LEU A 84 8.46 -5.08 -6.19
N SER A 85 8.90 -4.48 -7.30
CA SER A 85 10.25 -4.70 -7.83
C SER A 85 11.33 -4.20 -6.87
N GLN A 86 11.18 -2.99 -6.32
CA GLN A 86 12.17 -2.36 -5.44
C GLN A 86 12.28 -3.03 -4.07
N GLU A 87 11.15 -3.40 -3.46
CA GLU A 87 11.11 -3.96 -2.10
C GLU A 87 11.31 -5.47 -2.05
N LEU A 88 10.81 -6.19 -3.06
CA LEU A 88 10.71 -7.65 -3.04
C LEU A 88 11.34 -8.33 -4.24
N GLY A 89 11.85 -7.58 -5.23
CA GLY A 89 12.37 -8.12 -6.46
C GLY A 89 11.32 -8.89 -7.28
N ILE A 90 10.04 -8.52 -7.13
CA ILE A 90 8.92 -9.13 -7.83
C ILE A 90 8.61 -8.35 -9.10
N GLU A 91 8.70 -9.03 -10.25
CA GLU A 91 8.28 -8.51 -11.56
C GLU A 91 6.94 -9.14 -11.93
N ALA A 92 5.85 -8.41 -11.72
CA ALA A 92 4.49 -8.89 -11.99
C ALA A 92 3.90 -8.26 -13.25
N GLY A 93 2.99 -8.97 -13.91
CA GLY A 93 2.40 -8.56 -15.19
C GLY A 93 1.20 -7.60 -15.06
N GLY A 94 0.70 -7.35 -13.88
CA GLY A 94 -0.44 -6.46 -13.66
C GLY A 94 -0.96 -6.46 -12.25
N VAL A 95 -1.86 -5.52 -11.98
CA VAL A 95 -2.50 -5.31 -10.68
C VAL A 95 -4.02 -5.36 -10.83
N ARG A 96 -4.72 -5.79 -9.79
CA ARG A 96 -6.18 -5.75 -9.68
C ARG A 96 -6.56 -4.86 -8.52
N LEU A 97 -7.41 -3.87 -8.75
CA LEU A 97 -7.99 -3.03 -7.71
C LEU A 97 -8.93 -3.87 -6.84
N LEU A 98 -8.81 -3.77 -5.52
CA LEU A 98 -9.64 -4.50 -4.56
C LEU A 98 -10.50 -3.55 -3.73
N LEU A 99 -9.89 -2.60 -3.01
CA LEU A 99 -10.58 -1.62 -2.18
C LEU A 99 -10.19 -0.20 -2.65
N PRO A 100 -10.99 0.41 -3.54
CA PRO A 100 -10.63 1.70 -4.15
C PRO A 100 -10.68 2.88 -3.19
N ASP A 101 -11.54 2.81 -2.19
CA ASP A 101 -11.89 3.89 -1.26
C ASP A 101 -11.29 3.71 0.14
N PHE A 102 -10.36 2.76 0.30
CA PHE A 102 -9.77 2.51 1.60
C PHE A 102 -8.98 3.72 2.09
N ARG A 103 -9.21 4.07 3.34
CA ARG A 103 -8.55 5.17 4.05
C ARG A 103 -8.27 4.72 5.48
N TYR A 104 -7.13 5.14 6.02
CA TYR A 104 -6.81 4.92 7.42
C TYR A 104 -6.05 6.08 8.03
N ARG A 105 -6.06 6.12 9.36
CA ARG A 105 -5.22 6.99 10.16
C ARG A 105 -4.72 6.20 11.37
N ALA A 106 -3.41 6.08 11.50
CA ALA A 106 -2.76 5.35 12.59
C ALA A 106 -1.76 6.25 13.32
N VAL A 107 -1.65 6.07 14.64
CA VAL A 107 -0.75 6.84 15.49
C VAL A 107 0.19 5.87 16.20
N MET A 108 1.49 6.09 16.06
CA MET A 108 2.52 5.33 16.78
C MET A 108 2.63 5.78 18.23
N GLU A 109 3.24 4.96 19.08
CA GLU A 109 3.51 5.31 20.49
C GLU A 109 4.33 6.60 20.65
N ASN A 110 5.22 6.90 19.70
CA ASN A 110 6.02 8.13 19.67
C ASN A 110 5.26 9.34 19.11
N GLY A 111 3.96 9.19 18.79
CA GLY A 111 3.08 10.23 18.29
C GLY A 111 3.15 10.47 16.78
N ILE A 112 4.03 9.80 16.04
CA ILE A 112 4.06 9.90 14.56
C ILE A 112 2.78 9.31 13.99
N VAL A 113 2.21 9.99 13.00
CA VAL A 113 0.93 9.66 12.38
C VAL A 113 1.14 9.22 10.94
N GLU A 114 0.44 8.17 10.52
CA GLU A 114 0.09 7.94 9.12
C GLU A 114 -1.37 8.34 8.89
N ASN A 115 -1.65 8.98 7.74
CA ASN A 115 -2.98 9.51 7.40
C ASN A 115 -3.12 9.49 5.87
N GLU A 116 -3.75 8.43 5.36
CA GLU A 116 -3.65 8.09 3.95
C GLU A 116 -5.01 7.76 3.31
N LEU A 117 -5.23 8.27 2.09
CA LEU A 117 -6.11 7.63 1.11
C LEU A 117 -5.29 6.54 0.43
N CYS A 118 -5.63 5.29 0.69
CA CYS A 118 -4.76 4.14 0.44
C CYS A 118 -5.48 3.01 -0.32
N PRO A 119 -5.86 3.19 -1.60
CA PRO A 119 -6.45 2.13 -2.40
C PRO A 119 -5.66 0.82 -2.28
N VAL A 120 -6.38 -0.31 -2.19
CA VAL A 120 -5.78 -1.62 -2.00
C VAL A 120 -5.83 -2.42 -3.29
N PHE A 121 -4.69 -2.99 -3.64
CA PHE A 121 -4.50 -3.80 -4.85
C PHE A 121 -4.16 -5.25 -4.52
N GLY A 122 -4.50 -6.15 -5.45
CA GLY A 122 -4.07 -7.53 -5.46
C GLY A 122 -3.19 -7.82 -6.67
N VAL A 123 -2.20 -8.66 -6.50
CA VAL A 123 -1.32 -9.17 -7.56
C VAL A 123 -1.23 -10.67 -7.45
N VAL A 124 -1.27 -11.38 -8.59
CA VAL A 124 -0.98 -12.81 -8.65
C VAL A 124 0.45 -13.00 -9.15
N TYR A 125 1.23 -13.79 -8.41
CA TYR A 125 2.63 -14.02 -8.71
C TYR A 125 3.06 -15.46 -8.41
N ASP A 126 3.46 -16.17 -9.44
CA ASP A 126 4.00 -17.53 -9.38
C ASP A 126 5.45 -17.61 -9.93
N GLY A 127 6.14 -16.48 -9.94
CA GLY A 127 7.53 -16.36 -10.41
C GLY A 127 8.56 -16.85 -9.39
N PRO A 128 9.84 -16.50 -9.57
CA PRO A 128 10.93 -16.84 -8.65
C PRO A 128 10.67 -16.35 -7.22
N ALA A 129 11.36 -16.98 -6.25
CA ALA A 129 11.26 -16.57 -4.86
C ALA A 129 11.54 -15.06 -4.69
N PRO A 130 10.73 -14.34 -3.90
CA PRO A 130 10.96 -12.94 -3.59
C PRO A 130 12.38 -12.69 -3.06
N LYS A 131 12.93 -11.54 -3.38
CA LYS A 131 14.25 -11.08 -2.94
C LYS A 131 14.09 -9.79 -2.14
N PRO A 132 13.74 -9.86 -0.84
CA PRO A 132 13.52 -8.69 -0.03
C PRO A 132 14.72 -7.75 -0.02
N ASN A 133 14.47 -6.47 -0.24
CA ASN A 133 15.47 -5.43 -0.01
C ASN A 133 15.55 -5.16 1.50
N PRO A 134 16.70 -5.41 2.17
CA PRO A 134 16.81 -5.28 3.62
C PRO A 134 16.60 -3.84 4.13
N GLU A 135 16.74 -2.84 3.26
CA GLU A 135 16.42 -1.44 3.60
C GLU A 135 14.92 -1.18 3.76
N GLU A 136 14.07 -2.07 3.23
CA GLU A 136 12.62 -1.93 3.25
C GLU A 136 11.94 -3.05 4.06
N VAL A 137 12.39 -4.28 3.90
CA VAL A 137 11.74 -5.51 4.37
C VAL A 137 12.77 -6.41 5.05
N SER A 138 12.55 -6.74 6.33
CA SER A 138 13.42 -7.67 7.09
C SER A 138 13.11 -9.13 6.78
N ARG A 139 11.85 -9.44 6.46
CA ARG A 139 11.37 -10.79 6.17
C ARG A 139 10.17 -10.78 5.23
N ALA A 140 10.07 -11.78 4.35
CA ALA A 140 8.92 -12.01 3.49
C ALA A 140 8.63 -13.51 3.40
N ASP A 141 7.42 -13.92 3.78
CA ASP A 141 7.01 -15.33 3.83
C ASP A 141 5.68 -15.54 3.13
N TRP A 142 5.57 -16.64 2.37
CA TRP A 142 4.30 -17.13 1.87
C TRP A 142 3.54 -17.82 3.00
N VAL A 143 2.33 -17.36 3.25
CA VAL A 143 1.45 -17.87 4.30
C VAL A 143 0.10 -18.24 3.68
N PRO A 144 -0.48 -19.41 3.96
CA PRO A 144 -1.81 -19.74 3.49
C PRO A 144 -2.81 -18.63 3.87
N TRP A 145 -3.58 -18.13 2.89
CA TRP A 145 -4.52 -17.02 3.10
C TRP A 145 -5.43 -17.22 4.31
N GLN A 146 -6.01 -18.41 4.43
CA GLN A 146 -6.90 -18.76 5.55
C GLN A 146 -6.18 -18.72 6.92
N GLN A 147 -4.88 -19.06 6.96
CA GLN A 147 -4.09 -18.99 8.18
C GLN A 147 -3.79 -17.53 8.57
N PHE A 148 -3.37 -16.72 7.62
CA PHE A 148 -3.11 -15.29 7.85
C PHE A 148 -4.38 -14.56 8.28
N SER A 149 -5.48 -14.82 7.58
CA SER A 149 -6.81 -14.30 7.86
C SER A 149 -7.27 -14.61 9.29
N ARG A 150 -7.13 -15.86 9.72
CA ARG A 150 -7.46 -16.28 11.09
C ARG A 150 -6.56 -15.60 12.12
N LEU A 151 -5.24 -15.54 11.88
CA LEU A 151 -4.30 -14.89 12.76
C LEU A 151 -4.68 -13.42 13.01
N VAL A 152 -5.04 -12.69 11.96
CA VAL A 152 -5.45 -11.28 12.09
C VAL A 152 -6.77 -11.16 12.85
N ALA A 153 -7.75 -11.99 12.55
CA ALA A 153 -9.07 -12.02 13.22
C ALA A 153 -8.97 -12.34 14.73
N GLU A 154 -8.03 -13.20 15.12
CA GLU A 154 -7.75 -13.57 16.51
C GLU A 154 -6.88 -12.53 17.25
N GLY A 155 -6.59 -11.38 16.64
CA GLY A 155 -5.83 -10.29 17.25
C GLY A 155 -4.31 -10.41 17.10
N GLY A 156 -3.81 -11.23 16.18
CA GLY A 156 -2.39 -11.35 15.88
C GLY A 156 -1.75 -9.99 15.57
N ALA A 157 -0.48 -9.85 15.90
CA ALA A 157 0.27 -8.60 15.77
C ALA A 157 0.55 -8.29 14.29
N VAL A 158 -0.22 -7.38 13.71
CA VAL A 158 -0.01 -6.83 12.36
C VAL A 158 -0.15 -5.31 12.40
N SER A 159 0.27 -4.63 11.33
CA SER A 159 0.09 -3.19 11.22
C SER A 159 -1.38 -2.77 11.31
N PRO A 160 -1.69 -1.56 11.82
CA PRO A 160 -3.07 -1.08 11.93
C PRO A 160 -3.83 -1.13 10.60
N TRP A 161 -3.23 -0.62 9.53
CA TRP A 161 -3.84 -0.62 8.20
C TRP A 161 -4.09 -2.03 7.66
N CYS A 162 -3.15 -2.97 7.88
CA CYS A 162 -3.35 -4.36 7.47
C CYS A 162 -4.57 -4.97 8.17
N ARG A 163 -4.76 -4.71 9.47
CA ARG A 163 -5.94 -5.17 10.21
C ARG A 163 -7.23 -4.62 9.62
N GLU A 164 -7.32 -3.30 9.45
CA GLU A 164 -8.50 -2.64 8.89
C GLU A 164 -8.79 -3.10 7.44
N GLN A 165 -7.74 -3.29 6.63
CA GLN A 165 -7.87 -3.82 5.27
C GLN A 165 -8.39 -5.26 5.27
N MET A 166 -7.89 -6.11 6.17
CA MET A 166 -8.33 -7.51 6.28
C MET A 166 -9.82 -7.62 6.62
N GLU A 167 -10.36 -6.74 7.47
CA GLU A 167 -11.80 -6.67 7.76
C GLU A 167 -12.59 -6.40 6.48
N ARG A 168 -12.18 -5.42 5.67
CA ARG A 168 -12.81 -5.08 4.40
C ARG A 168 -12.62 -6.16 3.32
N LEU A 169 -11.46 -6.79 3.25
CA LEU A 169 -11.17 -7.86 2.28
C LEU A 169 -11.99 -9.12 2.55
N HIS A 170 -12.31 -9.41 3.80
CA HIS A 170 -13.21 -10.53 4.17
C HIS A 170 -14.63 -10.36 3.61
N GLU A 171 -15.11 -9.11 3.48
CA GLU A 171 -16.43 -8.83 2.89
C GLU A 171 -16.49 -9.19 1.40
N LEU A 172 -15.33 -9.27 0.72
CA LEU A 172 -15.25 -9.67 -0.69
C LEU A 172 -15.42 -11.20 -0.89
N GLY A 173 -15.29 -11.99 0.17
CA GLY A 173 -15.43 -13.44 0.15
C GLY A 173 -14.20 -14.20 0.64
N GLU A 174 -14.33 -15.52 0.75
CA GLU A 174 -13.32 -16.40 1.36
C GLU A 174 -12.04 -16.60 0.54
N SER A 175 -12.14 -16.52 -0.80
CA SER A 175 -11.03 -16.83 -1.72
C SER A 175 -10.58 -15.60 -2.49
N PRO A 176 -9.34 -15.15 -2.33
CA PRO A 176 -8.77 -14.02 -3.08
C PRO A 176 -8.90 -14.15 -4.60
N ALA A 177 -8.81 -15.39 -5.12
CA ALA A 177 -8.94 -15.66 -6.55
C ALA A 177 -10.33 -15.32 -7.12
N ARG A 178 -11.37 -15.31 -6.25
CA ARG A 178 -12.77 -15.06 -6.63
C ARG A 178 -13.28 -13.67 -6.27
N TRP A 179 -12.49 -12.85 -5.61
CA TRP A 179 -12.91 -11.51 -5.26
C TRP A 179 -13.26 -10.68 -6.50
N PRO A 180 -14.31 -9.87 -6.46
CA PRO A 180 -14.61 -8.94 -7.53
C PRO A 180 -13.50 -7.88 -7.62
N ALA A 181 -13.32 -7.31 -8.80
CA ALA A 181 -12.53 -6.08 -8.93
C ALA A 181 -13.30 -4.92 -8.28
N GLY A 182 -12.57 -4.04 -7.60
CA GLY A 182 -13.12 -2.80 -7.06
C GLY A 182 -13.54 -1.85 -8.18
N ASP A 183 -14.53 -1.01 -7.88
CA ASP A 183 -15.02 -0.01 -8.81
C ASP A 183 -14.00 1.13 -8.97
N PRO A 184 -13.41 1.36 -10.16
CA PRO A 184 -12.46 2.44 -10.37
C PRO A 184 -13.07 3.84 -10.17
N ASP A 185 -14.40 3.98 -10.28
CA ASP A 185 -15.09 5.27 -10.02
C ASP A 185 -15.10 5.64 -8.53
N ALA A 186 -14.80 4.71 -7.65
CA ALA A 186 -14.64 4.95 -6.22
C ALA A 186 -13.20 5.33 -5.81
N LEU A 187 -12.23 5.34 -6.72
CA LEU A 187 -10.87 5.83 -6.44
C LEU A 187 -10.86 7.33 -6.07
N PRO A 188 -9.86 7.83 -5.33
CA PRO A 188 -9.68 9.26 -5.07
C PRO A 188 -9.71 10.10 -6.35
N ILE A 189 -10.31 11.28 -6.29
CA ILE A 189 -10.51 12.14 -7.48
C ILE A 189 -9.19 12.43 -8.19
N VAL A 190 -8.11 12.65 -7.46
CA VAL A 190 -6.78 12.94 -8.01
C VAL A 190 -6.29 11.86 -8.99
N VAL A 191 -6.64 10.60 -8.80
CA VAL A 191 -6.20 9.50 -9.68
C VAL A 191 -7.17 9.20 -10.81
N ARG A 192 -8.43 9.64 -10.68
CA ARG A 192 -9.47 9.51 -11.72
C ARG A 192 -9.43 10.64 -12.74
N ASP A 193 -8.98 11.84 -12.32
CA ASP A 193 -8.93 13.02 -13.16
C ASP A 193 -7.51 13.23 -13.71
N PRO A 194 -7.27 12.96 -15.01
CA PRO A 194 -5.96 13.12 -15.62
C PRO A 194 -5.40 14.55 -15.51
N GLN A 195 -6.27 15.57 -15.40
CA GLN A 195 -5.82 16.97 -15.27
C GLN A 195 -5.24 17.26 -13.88
N GLN A 196 -5.78 16.63 -12.83
CA GLN A 196 -5.26 16.76 -11.47
C GLN A 196 -4.01 15.90 -11.25
N TRP A 197 -3.87 14.85 -12.05
CA TRP A 197 -2.74 13.91 -11.95
C TRP A 197 -1.46 14.41 -12.65
N GLN A 198 -1.53 15.43 -13.48
CA GLN A 198 -0.37 16.00 -14.19
C GLN A 198 0.70 16.46 -13.19
N PRO A 199 2.01 16.20 -13.45
CA PRO A 199 3.06 16.80 -12.65
C PRO A 199 2.96 18.33 -12.75
N THR A 200 3.15 19.01 -11.63
CA THR A 200 3.22 20.46 -11.63
C THR A 200 4.47 20.86 -12.45
N LEU A 201 4.28 21.39 -13.65
CA LEU A 201 5.38 21.95 -14.40
C LEU A 201 5.94 23.08 -13.55
N SER A 202 7.18 22.91 -13.08
CA SER A 202 7.92 23.98 -12.43
C SER A 202 8.03 25.11 -13.47
N SER A 203 7.35 26.22 -13.21
CA SER A 203 7.63 27.44 -13.93
C SER A 203 9.07 27.85 -13.62
N GLU A 204 9.94 27.79 -14.62
CA GLU A 204 11.27 28.35 -14.60
C GLU A 204 11.27 29.83 -14.21
#